data_853645b49042241ff8176fbfe9363808
#
_entry.id   853645b49042241ff8176fbfe9363808
#
_cell.length_a   1.000
_cell.length_b   1.000
_cell.length_c   1.000
_cell.angle_alpha   90.00
_cell.angle_beta   90.00
_cell.angle_gamma   90.00
#
_symmetry.space_group_name_H-M   'P 1'
#
loop_
_entity.id
_entity.type
_entity.pdbx_description
1 polymer ?
#
loop_
_entity_poly.entity_id
_entity_poly.type
_entity_poly.pdbx_seq_one_letter_code
_entity_poly.pdbx_strand_id
1 'polypeptide(L)'
;MNRSIRISVVAFLLLLLMQGYTVTAKGDIDSSYHFDNGVISRQVLSNYLSRSITQAEVIASDGCYNDGPYPNKEDDFRMLKNIGAKFIGRSIYSWGKENFFLMPSFWANAKAAIDDYHAYDSTVVFQAAIFEIVTEKVEDIPVPAWVFEAFGLPVEQRNFGYQAMLNSEGHNVDHWRKGSSVPDITQRETRLFFYYLARRYMEIGIEAIHFGQAQLMAMSGREAGLAAWNELLDKVRLSALTVARRGTVICDSHLPNGGMVLNGELLFDYVSFPLRLKEVIEEPQKVELEIGYYDGIYQKTVGGVAPSGWTCERSLFLVEFDNFGISKHRDEPNWKDHYAWGYDEITWFSKQPEAYRNEFLHYAYQWVKKADPYGFLQMPGSRIITGAETNRYRANTRGPNCPTGKSQENTIKEIWEN
;
A
#
# COMPACT_ATOMS: atom_id res chain seq x y z
N MET A 1 9.77 -71.78 13.21
CA MET A 1 8.45 -71.16 13.49
C MET A 1 8.65 -69.64 13.49
N ASN A 2 8.36 -69.00 12.63
CA ASN A 2 7.62 -68.57 11.53
C ASN A 2 7.85 -67.06 11.36
N ARG A 3 8.75 -66.73 10.44
CA ARG A 3 8.93 -65.31 9.98
C ARG A 3 7.69 -64.76 9.25
N SER A 4 6.76 -65.61 8.82
CA SER A 4 5.57 -65.22 8.02
C SER A 4 4.44 -64.61 8.87
N ILE A 5 4.36 -64.90 10.16
CA ILE A 5 3.24 -64.37 11.02
C ILE A 5 3.50 -62.94 11.51
N ARG A 6 4.77 -62.50 11.59
CA ARG A 6 5.08 -61.14 12.03
C ARG A 6 4.84 -60.06 10.94
N ILE A 7 4.91 -60.42 9.66
CA ILE A 7 4.67 -59.46 8.55
C ILE A 7 3.19 -59.19 8.37
N SER A 8 2.35 -60.21 8.61
CA SER A 8 0.88 -60.02 8.48
C SER A 8 0.26 -59.16 9.57
N VAL A 9 0.81 -59.17 10.79
CA VAL A 9 0.27 -58.36 11.91
C VAL A 9 0.68 -56.88 11.76
N VAL A 10 1.87 -56.58 11.25
CA VAL A 10 2.32 -55.20 10.99
C VAL A 10 1.56 -54.59 9.81
N ALA A 11 1.27 -55.36 8.77
CA ALA A 11 0.46 -54.90 7.62
C ALA A 11 -0.98 -54.64 8.01
N PHE A 12 -1.59 -55.42 8.95
CA PHE A 12 -2.95 -55.24 9.41
C PHE A 12 -3.08 -54.08 10.39
N LEU A 13 -2.06 -53.78 11.21
CA LEU A 13 -2.02 -52.57 12.07
C LEU A 13 -1.79 -51.29 11.26
N LEU A 14 -1.04 -51.32 10.15
CA LEU A 14 -0.91 -50.18 9.22
C LEU A 14 -2.19 -49.90 8.42
N LEU A 15 -2.99 -50.92 8.09
CA LEU A 15 -4.31 -50.74 7.42
C LEU A 15 -5.37 -50.23 8.41
N LEU A 16 -5.30 -50.53 9.70
CA LEU A 16 -6.23 -50.00 10.72
C LEU A 16 -5.93 -48.54 11.13
N LEU A 17 -4.71 -48.07 10.91
CA LEU A 17 -4.33 -46.67 11.13
C LEU A 17 -4.70 -45.74 9.96
N MET A 18 -5.09 -46.30 8.81
CA MET A 18 -5.57 -45.50 7.65
C MET A 18 -7.08 -45.28 7.59
N GLN A 19 -7.87 -45.82 8.52
CA GLN A 19 -9.33 -45.68 8.54
C GLN A 19 -9.84 -44.77 9.67
N GLY A 20 -9.20 -43.65 9.93
CA GLY A 20 -9.64 -42.80 11.04
C GLY A 20 -9.36 -41.32 10.92
N TYR A 21 -8.98 -40.82 9.77
CA TYR A 21 -8.95 -39.35 9.54
C TYR A 21 -9.87 -39.00 8.38
N THR A 22 -11.15 -38.90 8.63
CA THR A 22 -11.98 -37.96 7.88
C THR A 22 -11.50 -36.56 8.27
N VAL A 23 -10.55 -36.06 7.49
CA VAL A 23 -10.30 -34.62 7.43
C VAL A 23 -11.60 -34.03 6.92
N THR A 24 -12.41 -33.45 7.83
CA THR A 24 -13.42 -32.50 7.43
C THR A 24 -12.70 -31.47 6.57
N ALA A 25 -13.06 -31.42 5.29
CA ALA A 25 -12.58 -30.43 4.37
C ALA A 25 -12.78 -29.05 5.04
N LYS A 26 -11.71 -28.43 5.52
CA LYS A 26 -11.63 -26.98 5.62
C LYS A 26 -11.97 -26.51 4.21
N GLY A 27 -13.01 -25.65 4.10
CA GLY A 27 -13.40 -25.10 2.80
C GLY A 27 -12.16 -24.71 2.00
N ASP A 28 -12.15 -25.00 0.71
CA ASP A 28 -11.03 -24.74 -0.18
C ASP A 28 -10.51 -23.33 0.06
N ILE A 29 -9.31 -23.25 0.68
CA ILE A 29 -8.60 -21.99 0.80
C ILE A 29 -8.29 -21.61 -0.64
N ASP A 30 -8.81 -20.46 -1.09
CA ASP A 30 -8.54 -19.94 -2.43
C ASP A 30 -7.03 -19.83 -2.62
N SER A 31 -6.42 -20.81 -3.29
CA SER A 31 -4.99 -20.91 -3.52
C SER A 31 -4.43 -19.70 -4.26
N SER A 32 -5.30 -18.93 -4.93
CA SER A 32 -4.97 -17.70 -5.65
C SER A 32 -4.42 -16.59 -4.73
N TYR A 33 -4.71 -16.67 -3.41
CA TYR A 33 -4.33 -15.66 -2.41
C TYR A 33 -3.59 -16.26 -1.20
N HIS A 34 -3.06 -17.46 -1.35
CA HIS A 34 -2.36 -18.17 -0.27
C HIS A 34 -0.88 -17.75 -0.20
N PHE A 35 -0.38 -17.50 1.03
CA PHE A 35 1.04 -17.33 1.30
C PHE A 35 1.62 -18.67 1.73
N ASP A 36 2.65 -19.11 1.04
CA ASP A 36 3.31 -20.39 1.36
C ASP A 36 4.42 -20.17 2.41
N ASN A 37 4.15 -20.59 3.65
CA ASN A 37 5.09 -20.47 4.78
C ASN A 37 5.64 -19.04 4.97
N GLY A 38 4.79 -18.02 4.83
CA GLY A 38 5.19 -16.62 4.92
C GLY A 38 5.83 -16.04 3.65
N VAL A 39 5.87 -16.81 2.56
CA VAL A 39 6.41 -16.36 1.27
C VAL A 39 5.25 -16.11 0.29
N ILE A 40 5.31 -15.01 -0.45
CA ILE A 40 4.37 -14.70 -1.50
C ILE A 40 4.98 -15.01 -2.87
N SER A 41 4.33 -15.88 -3.65
CA SER A 41 4.77 -16.14 -5.03
C SER A 41 4.46 -14.95 -5.93
N ARG A 42 5.16 -14.83 -7.07
CA ARG A 42 4.89 -13.81 -8.06
C ARG A 42 3.43 -13.82 -8.55
N GLN A 43 2.87 -15.03 -8.73
CA GLN A 43 1.48 -15.17 -9.17
C GLN A 43 0.49 -14.66 -8.12
N VAL A 44 0.70 -15.02 -6.86
CA VAL A 44 -0.15 -14.55 -5.75
C VAL A 44 -0.05 -13.04 -5.59
N LEU A 45 1.15 -12.46 -5.69
CA LEU A 45 1.30 -11.01 -5.70
C LEU A 45 0.56 -10.36 -6.88
N SER A 46 0.69 -10.90 -8.09
CA SER A 46 -0.06 -10.43 -9.27
C SER A 46 -1.57 -10.47 -9.05
N ASN A 47 -2.08 -11.54 -8.44
CA ASN A 47 -3.50 -11.68 -8.12
C ASN A 47 -3.98 -10.56 -7.17
N TYR A 48 -3.21 -10.25 -6.12
CA TYR A 48 -3.50 -9.13 -5.22
C TYR A 48 -3.50 -7.79 -5.95
N LEU A 49 -2.46 -7.52 -6.75
CA LEU A 49 -2.34 -6.26 -7.48
C LEU A 49 -3.46 -6.08 -8.51
N SER A 50 -3.93 -7.16 -9.14
CA SER A 50 -5.05 -7.12 -10.09
C SER A 50 -6.41 -6.81 -9.47
N ARG A 51 -6.55 -6.96 -8.15
CA ARG A 51 -7.75 -6.68 -7.35
C ARG A 51 -7.52 -5.59 -6.33
N SER A 52 -6.63 -4.61 -6.67
CA SER A 52 -6.24 -3.54 -5.77
C SER A 52 -7.10 -2.29 -5.94
N ILE A 53 -7.38 -1.63 -4.82
CA ILE A 53 -8.16 -0.38 -4.75
C ILE A 53 -7.55 0.54 -3.69
N THR A 54 -7.47 1.84 -3.99
CA THR A 54 -7.11 2.85 -2.98
C THR A 54 -8.36 3.20 -2.17
N GLN A 55 -8.41 2.76 -0.90
CA GLN A 55 -9.49 3.11 0.01
C GLN A 55 -8.90 3.84 1.22
N ALA A 56 -8.55 5.10 0.99
CA ALA A 56 -7.79 5.91 1.94
C ALA A 56 -8.48 6.02 3.31
N GLU A 57 -7.74 5.67 4.37
CA GLU A 57 -8.13 5.84 5.77
C GLU A 57 -9.36 5.02 6.22
N VAL A 58 -9.79 4.01 5.44
CA VAL A 58 -11.02 3.24 5.74
C VAL A 58 -11.03 2.57 7.11
N ILE A 59 -9.86 2.22 7.66
CA ILE A 59 -9.74 1.62 9.00
C ILE A 59 -9.28 2.61 10.08
N ALA A 60 -9.05 3.89 9.73
CA ALA A 60 -8.71 4.89 10.74
C ALA A 60 -9.88 5.13 11.71
N SER A 61 -9.57 5.52 12.95
CA SER A 61 -10.60 5.86 13.96
C SER A 61 -11.26 7.19 13.62
N ASP A 62 -12.49 7.38 14.13
CA ASP A 62 -13.16 8.66 14.07
C ASP A 62 -12.31 9.78 14.68
N GLY A 63 -12.21 10.90 13.97
CA GLY A 63 -11.36 12.02 14.34
C GLY A 63 -9.90 11.91 13.90
N CYS A 64 -9.46 10.75 13.41
CA CYS A 64 -8.09 10.52 12.92
C CYS A 64 -7.94 10.60 11.39
N TYR A 65 -8.97 11.08 10.70
CA TYR A 65 -8.89 11.31 9.24
C TYR A 65 -8.18 12.63 8.92
N ASN A 66 -7.44 12.65 7.82
CA ASN A 66 -6.74 13.86 7.40
C ASN A 66 -7.65 14.94 6.82
N ASP A 67 -8.82 14.57 6.32
CA ASP A 67 -9.80 15.45 5.68
C ASP A 67 -11.07 15.69 6.53
N GLY A 68 -11.05 15.33 7.81
CA GLY A 68 -12.17 15.51 8.74
C GLY A 68 -13.04 14.27 8.89
N PRO A 69 -14.29 14.41 9.36
CA PRO A 69 -15.17 13.29 9.66
C PRO A 69 -15.43 12.37 8.47
N TYR A 70 -15.49 11.06 8.73
CA TYR A 70 -15.73 10.04 7.71
C TYR A 70 -17.00 9.22 8.03
N PRO A 71 -18.19 9.74 7.72
CA PRO A 71 -19.45 9.17 8.19
C PRO A 71 -19.90 7.90 7.47
N ASN A 72 -19.31 7.60 6.28
CA ASN A 72 -19.81 6.53 5.38
C ASN A 72 -18.95 5.25 5.41
N LYS A 73 -18.24 5.01 6.49
CA LYS A 73 -17.30 3.90 6.65
C LYS A 73 -17.93 2.52 6.45
N GLU A 74 -19.13 2.31 6.99
CA GLU A 74 -19.85 1.04 6.82
C GLU A 74 -20.21 0.78 5.35
N ASP A 75 -20.60 1.81 4.61
CA ASP A 75 -20.91 1.68 3.19
C ASP A 75 -19.64 1.43 2.35
N ASP A 76 -18.50 1.96 2.76
CA ASP A 76 -17.22 1.64 2.12
C ASP A 76 -16.85 0.17 2.29
N PHE A 77 -17.01 -0.41 3.48
CA PHE A 77 -16.81 -1.84 3.68
C PHE A 77 -17.81 -2.69 2.89
N ARG A 78 -19.06 -2.27 2.79
CA ARG A 78 -20.06 -2.90 1.93
C ARG A 78 -19.63 -2.89 0.47
N MET A 79 -19.17 -1.72 -0.02
CA MET A 79 -18.66 -1.57 -1.39
C MET A 79 -17.48 -2.52 -1.65
N LEU A 80 -16.46 -2.49 -0.78
CA LEU A 80 -15.28 -3.34 -0.92
C LEU A 80 -15.63 -4.83 -1.02
N LYS A 81 -16.59 -5.28 -0.21
CA LYS A 81 -17.12 -6.66 -0.25
C LYS A 81 -17.85 -6.94 -1.57
N ASN A 82 -18.69 -6.00 -2.04
CA ASN A 82 -19.47 -6.15 -3.27
C ASN A 82 -18.60 -6.26 -4.52
N ILE A 83 -17.50 -5.48 -4.60
CA ILE A 83 -16.59 -5.51 -5.75
C ILE A 83 -15.55 -6.65 -5.68
N GLY A 84 -15.43 -7.35 -4.54
CA GLY A 84 -14.45 -8.41 -4.33
C GLY A 84 -13.01 -7.90 -4.29
N ALA A 85 -12.76 -6.76 -3.64
CA ALA A 85 -11.42 -6.22 -3.44
C ALA A 85 -10.55 -7.17 -2.63
N LYS A 86 -9.27 -7.33 -3.01
CA LYS A 86 -8.31 -8.22 -2.33
C LYS A 86 -7.10 -7.48 -1.76
N PHE A 87 -6.79 -6.31 -2.30
CA PHE A 87 -5.71 -5.45 -1.82
C PHE A 87 -6.26 -4.03 -1.59
N ILE A 88 -6.35 -3.63 -0.33
CA ILE A 88 -6.93 -2.34 0.07
C ILE A 88 -5.81 -1.37 0.42
N GLY A 89 -5.46 -0.53 -0.54
CA GLY A 89 -4.37 0.42 -0.45
C GLY A 89 -4.69 1.65 0.39
N ARG A 90 -3.66 2.19 1.05
CA ARG A 90 -3.74 3.43 1.86
C ARG A 90 -4.79 3.35 2.98
N SER A 91 -5.11 2.17 3.47
CA SER A 91 -6.23 1.95 4.41
C SER A 91 -6.06 2.64 5.77
N ILE A 92 -4.80 2.89 6.18
CA ILE A 92 -4.44 3.66 7.37
C ILE A 92 -3.10 4.36 7.17
N TYR A 93 -3.01 5.61 7.59
CA TYR A 93 -1.79 6.40 7.62
C TYR A 93 -1.98 7.67 8.46
N SER A 94 -0.88 8.40 8.68
CA SER A 94 -0.93 9.76 9.20
C SER A 94 -0.03 10.66 8.36
N TRP A 95 -0.58 11.77 7.89
CA TRP A 95 0.17 12.82 7.20
C TRP A 95 0.40 14.00 8.13
N GLY A 96 1.55 13.97 8.84
CA GLY A 96 1.95 15.05 9.76
C GLY A 96 1.05 15.22 10.99
N LYS A 97 0.42 14.12 11.46
CA LYS A 97 -0.42 14.07 12.66
C LYS A 97 0.01 12.90 13.55
N GLU A 98 1.30 12.85 13.87
CA GLU A 98 1.93 11.74 14.60
C GLU A 98 1.37 11.56 16.01
N ASN A 99 0.72 12.59 16.59
CA ASN A 99 -0.01 12.49 17.86
C ASN A 99 -1.12 11.42 17.85
N PHE A 100 -1.64 11.03 16.69
CA PHE A 100 -2.60 9.91 16.59
C PHE A 100 -1.99 8.58 17.03
N PHE A 101 -0.69 8.40 16.84
CA PHE A 101 0.01 7.18 17.26
C PHE A 101 0.09 7.00 18.77
N LEU A 102 -0.13 8.08 19.55
CA LEU A 102 -0.24 8.05 21.00
C LEU A 102 -1.63 7.63 21.52
N MET A 103 -2.65 7.62 20.65
CA MET A 103 -4.01 7.29 21.01
C MET A 103 -4.22 5.77 20.99
N PRO A 104 -4.47 5.10 22.12
CA PRO A 104 -4.75 3.66 22.12
C PRO A 104 -5.93 3.28 21.20
N SER A 105 -6.95 4.14 21.10
CA SER A 105 -8.12 3.94 20.25
C SER A 105 -7.77 3.94 18.76
N PHE A 106 -6.74 4.69 18.33
CA PHE A 106 -6.29 4.66 16.93
C PHE A 106 -5.93 3.24 16.50
N TRP A 107 -5.15 2.54 17.31
CA TRP A 107 -4.69 1.17 17.03
C TRP A 107 -5.80 0.14 17.27
N ALA A 108 -6.53 0.24 18.41
CA ALA A 108 -7.56 -0.72 18.79
C ALA A 108 -8.73 -0.74 17.80
N ASN A 109 -9.21 0.44 17.37
CA ASN A 109 -10.32 0.54 16.42
C ASN A 109 -9.91 0.06 15.02
N ALA A 110 -8.68 0.37 14.59
CA ALA A 110 -8.16 -0.12 13.33
C ALA A 110 -8.03 -1.65 13.33
N LYS A 111 -7.51 -2.23 14.43
CA LYS A 111 -7.46 -3.69 14.59
C LYS A 111 -8.85 -4.33 14.54
N ALA A 112 -9.82 -3.78 15.27
CA ALA A 112 -11.18 -4.30 15.26
C ALA A 112 -11.80 -4.27 13.86
N ALA A 113 -11.60 -3.19 13.10
CA ALA A 113 -12.10 -3.08 11.72
C ALA A 113 -11.44 -4.11 10.77
N ILE A 114 -10.15 -4.38 10.94
CA ILE A 114 -9.43 -5.42 10.18
C ILE A 114 -9.95 -6.81 10.57
N ASP A 115 -10.07 -7.10 11.86
CA ASP A 115 -10.55 -8.41 12.37
C ASP A 115 -11.97 -8.71 11.85
N ASP A 116 -12.87 -7.72 11.88
CA ASP A 116 -14.25 -7.84 11.36
C ASP A 116 -14.25 -8.12 9.85
N TYR A 117 -13.38 -7.45 9.09
CA TYR A 117 -13.30 -7.71 7.65
C TYR A 117 -12.69 -9.09 7.37
N HIS A 118 -11.65 -9.49 8.10
CA HIS A 118 -11.02 -10.80 7.97
C HIS A 118 -11.94 -11.94 8.41
N ALA A 119 -12.91 -11.70 9.27
CA ALA A 119 -13.97 -12.68 9.57
C ALA A 119 -14.88 -12.95 8.37
N TYR A 120 -15.04 -11.97 7.48
CA TYR A 120 -15.74 -12.13 6.20
C TYR A 120 -14.82 -12.73 5.11
N ASP A 121 -13.61 -12.20 4.94
CA ASP A 121 -12.65 -12.65 3.94
C ASP A 121 -11.21 -12.55 4.48
N SER A 122 -10.70 -13.67 4.97
CA SER A 122 -9.37 -13.76 5.58
C SER A 122 -8.22 -13.62 4.57
N THR A 123 -8.52 -13.63 3.27
CA THR A 123 -7.49 -13.50 2.23
C THR A 123 -7.12 -12.05 1.93
N VAL A 124 -7.95 -11.08 2.32
CA VAL A 124 -7.73 -9.65 2.01
C VAL A 124 -6.47 -9.11 2.68
N VAL A 125 -5.72 -8.32 1.94
CA VAL A 125 -4.56 -7.55 2.41
C VAL A 125 -4.98 -6.10 2.63
N PHE A 126 -4.75 -5.57 3.82
CA PHE A 126 -4.80 -4.14 4.13
C PHE A 126 -3.41 -3.55 4.07
N GLN A 127 -3.26 -2.41 3.38
CA GLN A 127 -2.00 -1.68 3.28
C GLN A 127 -2.05 -0.41 4.14
N ALA A 128 -1.04 -0.23 4.99
CA ALA A 128 -0.73 1.06 5.61
C ALA A 128 0.19 1.90 4.73
N ALA A 129 0.32 3.20 5.03
CA ALA A 129 1.36 4.02 4.44
C ALA A 129 2.21 4.73 5.51
N ILE A 130 3.52 4.74 5.28
CA ILE A 130 4.54 5.51 5.99
C ILE A 130 5.12 6.46 4.95
N PHE A 131 4.66 7.71 5.00
CA PHE A 131 5.01 8.70 3.98
C PHE A 131 6.30 9.45 4.28
N GLU A 132 6.78 10.17 3.28
CA GLU A 132 7.93 11.06 3.32
C GLU A 132 7.67 12.37 4.09
N ILE A 133 7.08 12.24 5.26
CA ILE A 133 6.78 13.37 6.15
C ILE A 133 7.06 13.00 7.60
N VAL A 134 7.68 13.92 8.31
CA VAL A 134 7.84 13.90 9.76
C VAL A 134 7.64 15.30 10.31
N THR A 135 7.01 15.42 11.49
CA THR A 135 6.84 16.71 12.18
C THR A 135 7.43 16.68 13.58
N GLU A 136 7.59 17.87 14.18
CA GLU A 136 8.04 18.00 15.57
C GLU A 136 7.23 17.19 16.58
N LYS A 137 6.01 16.73 16.21
CA LYS A 137 5.15 15.90 17.08
C LYS A 137 5.71 14.50 17.37
N VAL A 138 6.71 14.02 16.61
CA VAL A 138 7.39 12.76 16.93
C VAL A 138 8.10 12.83 18.28
N GLU A 139 8.44 14.03 18.74
CA GLU A 139 9.11 14.26 20.03
C GLU A 139 8.21 13.94 21.24
N ASP A 140 6.91 13.77 21.02
CA ASP A 140 5.98 13.30 22.05
C ASP A 140 5.91 11.75 22.13
N ILE A 141 6.48 11.01 21.17
CA ILE A 141 6.36 9.57 21.07
C ILE A 141 7.56 8.89 21.74
N PRO A 142 7.36 8.08 22.81
CA PRO A 142 8.45 7.34 23.44
C PRO A 142 8.97 6.24 22.50
N VAL A 143 10.28 6.04 22.49
CA VAL A 143 10.91 4.93 21.74
C VAL A 143 10.81 3.66 22.60
N PRO A 144 10.04 2.63 22.17
CA PRO A 144 9.96 1.39 22.92
C PRO A 144 11.29 0.61 22.92
N ALA A 145 11.56 -0.13 24.00
CA ALA A 145 12.80 -0.94 24.13
C ALA A 145 13.05 -1.86 22.94
N TRP A 146 12.01 -2.51 22.41
CA TRP A 146 12.11 -3.42 21.27
C TRP A 146 12.57 -2.75 19.96
N VAL A 147 12.44 -1.40 19.84
CA VAL A 147 13.02 -0.66 18.69
C VAL A 147 14.54 -0.65 18.80
N PHE A 148 15.08 -0.31 19.95
CA PHE A 148 16.53 -0.34 20.17
C PHE A 148 17.11 -1.76 20.00
N GLU A 149 16.46 -2.76 20.59
CA GLU A 149 16.83 -4.16 20.50
C GLU A 149 16.91 -4.66 19.05
N ALA A 150 15.94 -4.30 18.19
CA ALA A 150 15.94 -4.67 16.78
C ALA A 150 17.15 -4.11 16.02
N PHE A 151 17.69 -2.97 16.46
CA PHE A 151 18.89 -2.35 15.86
C PHE A 151 20.18 -2.68 16.61
N GLY A 152 20.14 -3.56 17.63
CA GLY A 152 21.30 -3.93 18.43
C GLY A 152 21.86 -2.77 19.25
N LEU A 153 21.01 -1.82 19.64
CA LEU A 153 21.38 -0.61 20.38
C LEU A 153 21.07 -0.78 21.88
N PRO A 154 21.84 -0.11 22.76
CA PRO A 154 21.45 0.03 24.16
C PRO A 154 20.06 0.65 24.28
N VAL A 155 19.24 0.11 25.18
CA VAL A 155 17.91 0.67 25.45
C VAL A 155 18.04 2.00 26.19
N GLU A 156 17.39 3.03 25.66
CA GLU A 156 17.34 4.37 26.21
C GLU A 156 15.92 4.75 26.61
N GLN A 157 15.77 5.53 27.68
CA GLN A 157 14.48 6.10 28.08
C GLN A 157 14.35 7.50 27.48
N ARG A 158 13.86 7.58 26.26
CA ARG A 158 13.67 8.82 25.51
C ARG A 158 12.54 8.73 24.48
N ASN A 159 12.13 9.88 23.99
CA ASN A 159 11.26 9.98 22.83
C ASN A 159 12.07 10.01 21.52
N PHE A 160 11.36 9.88 20.37
CA PHE A 160 11.98 10.12 19.06
C PHE A 160 12.41 11.57 18.94
N GLY A 161 13.49 11.82 18.20
CA GLY A 161 14.05 13.16 18.01
C GLY A 161 13.81 13.68 16.58
N TYR A 162 12.98 14.70 16.40
CA TYR A 162 12.68 15.28 15.09
C TYR A 162 13.96 15.70 14.35
N GLN A 163 14.82 16.50 14.99
CA GLN A 163 16.06 16.99 14.37
C GLN A 163 17.02 15.86 13.98
N ALA A 164 17.00 14.73 14.70
CA ALA A 164 17.84 13.58 14.41
C ALA A 164 17.35 12.75 13.19
N MET A 165 16.16 13.06 12.66
CA MET A 165 15.61 12.45 11.45
C MET A 165 15.92 13.25 10.18
N LEU A 166 16.38 14.50 10.33
CA LEU A 166 16.57 15.42 9.21
C LEU A 166 17.94 15.25 8.57
N ASN A 167 18.02 15.60 7.30
CA ASN A 167 19.30 15.61 6.59
C ASN A 167 20.26 16.63 7.19
N SER A 168 21.51 16.22 7.46
CA SER A 168 22.52 17.05 8.13
C SER A 168 22.95 18.29 7.34
N GLU A 169 22.74 18.28 6.00
CA GLU A 169 23.03 19.40 5.12
C GLU A 169 21.81 20.32 4.92
N GLY A 170 20.67 20.00 5.57
CA GLY A 170 19.44 20.79 5.52
C GLY A 170 18.57 20.54 4.30
N HIS A 171 18.81 19.47 3.53
CA HIS A 171 17.98 19.15 2.38
C HIS A 171 16.56 18.76 2.83
N ASN A 172 15.54 19.33 2.19
CA ASN A 172 14.12 19.11 2.43
C ASN A 172 13.64 19.35 3.88
N VAL A 173 14.39 20.15 4.65
CA VAL A 173 13.91 20.68 5.94
C VAL A 173 12.79 21.68 5.67
N ASP A 174 11.72 21.61 6.46
CA ASP A 174 10.50 22.44 6.28
C ASP A 174 9.85 22.33 4.87
N HIS A 175 10.12 21.24 4.17
CA HIS A 175 9.66 21.00 2.79
C HIS A 175 8.15 21.17 2.63
N TRP A 176 7.39 20.61 3.56
CA TRP A 176 5.92 20.69 3.51
C TRP A 176 5.38 21.97 4.14
N ARG A 177 5.97 22.38 5.24
CA ARG A 177 5.70 23.61 6.01
C ARG A 177 6.69 23.68 7.16
N LYS A 178 6.77 24.83 7.84
CA LYS A 178 7.59 24.99 9.04
C LYS A 178 7.29 23.90 10.08
N GLY A 179 8.32 23.22 10.59
CA GLY A 179 8.20 22.08 11.50
C GLY A 179 7.66 20.81 10.87
N SER A 180 7.73 20.69 9.52
CA SER A 180 7.26 19.52 8.78
C SER A 180 8.16 19.27 7.59
N SER A 181 8.97 18.23 7.65
CA SER A 181 10.10 17.97 6.77
C SER A 181 9.99 16.59 6.11
N VAL A 182 10.78 16.38 5.06
CA VAL A 182 11.07 15.04 4.57
C VAL A 182 12.14 14.41 5.46
N PRO A 183 11.90 13.24 6.09
CA PRO A 183 12.94 12.58 6.88
C PRO A 183 14.01 11.96 5.97
N ASP A 184 15.26 11.99 6.38
CA ASP A 184 16.36 11.35 5.68
C ASP A 184 16.52 9.90 6.16
N ILE A 185 16.35 8.92 5.27
CA ILE A 185 16.47 7.50 5.60
C ILE A 185 17.87 7.09 6.05
N THR A 186 18.90 7.85 5.67
CA THR A 186 20.28 7.62 6.11
C THR A 186 20.50 7.97 7.58
N GLN A 187 19.59 8.75 8.17
CA GLN A 187 19.58 9.00 9.60
C GLN A 187 19.05 7.78 10.36
N ARG A 188 19.77 7.36 11.40
CA ARG A 188 19.37 6.23 12.23
C ARG A 188 17.99 6.45 12.86
N GLU A 189 17.73 7.64 13.33
CA GLU A 189 16.47 7.99 14.00
C GLU A 189 15.26 7.81 13.07
N THR A 190 15.38 8.17 11.79
CA THR A 190 14.35 7.89 10.77
C THR A 190 14.07 6.40 10.65
N ARG A 191 15.12 5.55 10.59
CA ARG A 191 14.95 4.09 10.52
C ARG A 191 14.32 3.52 11.78
N LEU A 192 14.66 4.02 12.97
CA LEU A 192 14.01 3.60 14.22
C LEU A 192 12.52 3.94 14.20
N PHE A 193 12.14 5.15 13.76
CA PHE A 193 10.75 5.58 13.71
C PHE A 193 9.94 4.82 12.66
N PHE A 194 10.50 4.61 11.46
CA PHE A 194 9.82 3.84 10.40
C PHE A 194 9.65 2.36 10.78
N TYR A 195 10.65 1.77 11.44
CA TYR A 195 10.54 0.43 11.99
C TYR A 195 9.46 0.35 13.08
N TYR A 196 9.42 1.34 13.98
CA TYR A 196 8.37 1.45 14.99
C TYR A 196 6.98 1.44 14.33
N LEU A 197 6.73 2.29 13.35
CA LEU A 197 5.44 2.37 12.66
C LEU A 197 5.12 1.06 11.92
N ALA A 198 6.06 0.52 11.17
CA ALA A 198 5.87 -0.72 10.42
C ALA A 198 5.45 -1.87 11.33
N ARG A 199 6.14 -2.05 12.46
CA ARG A 199 5.78 -3.09 13.43
C ARG A 199 4.42 -2.85 14.06
N ARG A 200 4.11 -1.62 14.47
CA ARG A 200 2.78 -1.26 15.02
C ARG A 200 1.65 -1.55 14.03
N TYR A 201 1.85 -1.27 12.75
CA TYR A 201 0.89 -1.61 11.70
C TYR A 201 0.72 -3.13 11.54
N MET A 202 1.81 -3.90 11.54
CA MET A 202 1.72 -5.36 11.48
C MET A 202 0.99 -5.96 12.70
N GLU A 203 1.19 -5.42 13.90
CA GLU A 203 0.53 -5.86 15.14
C GLU A 203 -1.01 -5.70 15.10
N ILE A 204 -1.54 -4.80 14.29
CA ILE A 204 -2.99 -4.65 14.09
C ILE A 204 -3.54 -5.44 12.89
N GLY A 205 -2.70 -6.22 12.17
CA GLY A 205 -3.12 -7.07 11.07
C GLY A 205 -2.85 -6.49 9.67
N ILE A 206 -2.11 -5.39 9.55
CA ILE A 206 -1.61 -4.89 8.27
C ILE A 206 -0.60 -5.88 7.69
N GLU A 207 -0.70 -6.17 6.39
CA GLU A 207 0.16 -7.10 5.67
C GLU A 207 0.85 -6.47 4.45
N ALA A 208 0.61 -5.18 4.21
CA ALA A 208 1.35 -4.40 3.21
C ALA A 208 1.67 -3.00 3.74
N ILE A 209 2.85 -2.46 3.38
CA ILE A 209 3.28 -1.13 3.79
C ILE A 209 3.84 -0.38 2.58
N HIS A 210 3.23 0.75 2.29
CA HIS A 210 3.75 1.71 1.32
C HIS A 210 4.68 2.71 1.99
N PHE A 211 5.91 2.81 1.49
CA PHE A 211 6.93 3.73 2.01
C PHE A 211 7.07 4.97 1.12
N GLY A 212 6.02 5.74 0.95
CA GLY A 212 6.02 7.02 0.25
C GLY A 212 7.00 7.11 -0.94
N GLN A 213 7.79 8.17 -1.01
CA GLN A 213 8.81 8.42 -2.02
C GLN A 213 10.21 8.03 -1.50
N ALA A 214 10.56 6.75 -1.52
CA ALA A 214 11.82 6.27 -0.94
C ALA A 214 13.08 6.94 -1.51
N GLN A 215 13.07 7.30 -2.81
CA GLN A 215 14.19 7.99 -3.44
C GLN A 215 14.33 9.45 -2.96
N LEU A 216 13.22 10.14 -2.67
CA LEU A 216 13.23 11.49 -2.10
C LEU A 216 13.85 11.50 -0.70
N MET A 217 13.62 10.45 0.08
CA MET A 217 14.15 10.29 1.43
C MET A 217 15.62 9.83 1.46
N ALA A 218 16.22 9.46 0.33
CA ALA A 218 17.63 9.02 0.23
C ALA A 218 18.56 10.19 -0.11
N MET A 219 18.62 11.20 0.77
CA MET A 219 19.26 12.48 0.48
C MET A 219 20.78 12.49 0.58
N SER A 220 21.39 11.55 1.31
CA SER A 220 22.85 11.47 1.50
C SER A 220 23.57 10.64 0.43
N GLY A 221 22.98 10.53 -0.76
CA GLY A 221 23.54 9.84 -1.92
C GLY A 221 22.98 8.41 -2.11
N ARG A 222 23.12 7.91 -3.34
CA ARG A 222 22.48 6.66 -3.79
C ARG A 222 22.90 5.45 -2.97
N GLU A 223 24.18 5.26 -2.76
CA GLU A 223 24.71 4.07 -2.04
C GLU A 223 24.27 4.06 -0.57
N ALA A 224 24.40 5.19 0.12
CA ALA A 224 23.95 5.34 1.49
C ALA A 224 22.45 5.13 1.62
N GLY A 225 21.65 5.68 0.70
CA GLY A 225 20.22 5.50 0.65
C GLY A 225 19.81 4.04 0.43
N LEU A 226 20.44 3.34 -0.52
CA LEU A 226 20.18 1.91 -0.76
C LEU A 226 20.51 1.06 0.47
N ALA A 227 21.67 1.29 1.11
CA ALA A 227 22.06 0.56 2.31
C ALA A 227 21.11 0.82 3.48
N ALA A 228 20.67 2.06 3.67
CA ALA A 228 19.75 2.43 4.74
C ALA A 228 18.35 1.84 4.55
N TRP A 229 17.81 1.86 3.32
CA TRP A 229 16.55 1.20 2.98
C TRP A 229 16.64 -0.31 3.16
N ASN A 230 17.74 -0.93 2.71
CA ASN A 230 17.95 -2.37 2.90
C ASN A 230 17.94 -2.74 4.38
N GLU A 231 18.71 -2.02 5.22
CA GLU A 231 18.72 -2.27 6.68
C GLU A 231 17.32 -2.18 7.29
N LEU A 232 16.56 -1.14 6.94
CA LEU A 232 15.20 -0.97 7.46
C LEU A 232 14.28 -2.12 7.03
N LEU A 233 14.23 -2.41 5.73
CA LEU A 233 13.33 -3.41 5.16
C LEU A 233 13.64 -4.83 5.64
N ASP A 234 14.93 -5.17 5.82
CA ASP A 234 15.34 -6.45 6.41
C ASP A 234 14.80 -6.61 7.83
N LYS A 235 14.92 -5.55 8.66
CA LYS A 235 14.38 -5.57 10.03
C LYS A 235 12.86 -5.65 10.07
N VAL A 236 12.18 -4.95 9.17
CA VAL A 236 10.71 -4.99 9.04
C VAL A 236 10.27 -6.40 8.66
N ARG A 237 10.90 -7.03 7.66
CA ARG A 237 10.60 -8.40 7.24
C ARG A 237 10.93 -9.44 8.30
N LEU A 238 12.07 -9.30 8.99
CA LEU A 238 12.42 -10.17 10.11
C LEU A 238 11.37 -10.08 11.24
N SER A 239 10.91 -8.89 11.57
CA SER A 239 9.82 -8.70 12.54
C SER A 239 8.52 -9.33 12.07
N ALA A 240 8.21 -9.26 10.78
CA ALA A 240 6.98 -9.82 10.20
C ALA A 240 6.85 -11.33 10.45
N LEU A 241 7.95 -12.07 10.50
CA LEU A 241 7.94 -13.52 10.79
C LEU A 241 7.24 -13.86 12.12
N THR A 242 7.22 -12.93 13.07
CA THR A 242 6.69 -13.16 14.42
C THR A 242 5.44 -12.32 14.74
N VAL A 243 5.27 -11.16 14.10
CA VAL A 243 4.16 -10.24 14.45
C VAL A 243 3.11 -10.11 13.36
N ALA A 244 3.46 -10.35 12.07
CA ALA A 244 2.49 -10.29 11.01
C ALA A 244 1.59 -11.52 10.98
N ARG A 245 0.32 -11.32 10.67
CA ARG A 245 -0.73 -12.36 10.68
C ARG A 245 -0.38 -13.62 9.88
N ARG A 246 0.26 -13.46 8.72
CA ARG A 246 0.70 -14.58 7.84
C ARG A 246 2.22 -14.69 7.72
N GLY A 247 2.97 -14.12 8.70
CA GLY A 247 4.43 -14.24 8.77
C GLY A 247 5.19 -13.47 7.68
N THR A 248 4.53 -12.56 6.96
CA THR A 248 5.17 -11.74 5.93
C THR A 248 4.56 -10.36 5.85
N VAL A 249 5.26 -9.42 5.23
CA VAL A 249 4.77 -8.08 4.89
C VAL A 249 5.24 -7.69 3.49
N ILE A 250 4.33 -7.20 2.68
CA ILE A 250 4.58 -6.72 1.32
C ILE A 250 4.96 -5.25 1.40
N CYS A 251 6.09 -4.85 0.84
CA CYS A 251 6.59 -3.48 0.87
C CYS A 251 6.68 -2.89 -0.53
N ASP A 252 6.18 -1.67 -0.71
CA ASP A 252 6.31 -0.89 -1.93
C ASP A 252 6.65 0.58 -1.67
N SER A 253 6.98 1.29 -2.72
CA SER A 253 7.26 2.72 -2.70
C SER A 253 7.01 3.35 -4.07
N HIS A 254 6.77 4.66 -4.10
CA HIS A 254 6.86 5.45 -5.33
C HIS A 254 8.32 5.55 -5.78
N LEU A 255 8.65 4.93 -6.91
CA LEU A 255 10.01 4.86 -7.45
C LEU A 255 10.03 5.27 -8.93
N PRO A 256 10.16 6.57 -9.23
CA PRO A 256 10.10 7.10 -10.61
C PRO A 256 11.15 6.50 -11.55
N ASN A 257 12.24 5.96 -11.00
CA ASN A 257 13.27 5.26 -11.77
C ASN A 257 12.98 3.75 -11.98
N GLY A 258 11.78 3.28 -11.59
CA GLY A 258 11.34 1.91 -11.83
C GLY A 258 11.80 0.87 -10.81
N GLY A 259 12.54 1.25 -9.76
CA GLY A 259 12.95 0.34 -8.70
C GLY A 259 14.24 0.73 -7.97
N MET A 260 14.49 0.06 -6.85
CA MET A 260 15.73 0.13 -6.07
C MET A 260 16.32 -1.28 -5.94
N VAL A 261 17.56 -1.44 -6.40
CA VAL A 261 18.28 -2.73 -6.43
C VAL A 261 19.61 -2.60 -5.71
N LEU A 262 19.89 -3.53 -4.81
CA LEU A 262 21.18 -3.69 -4.13
C LEU A 262 21.71 -5.11 -4.37
N ASN A 263 22.91 -5.24 -4.94
CA ASN A 263 23.57 -6.55 -5.21
C ASN A 263 22.70 -7.54 -6.03
N GLY A 264 21.83 -7.03 -6.92
CA GLY A 264 20.92 -7.85 -7.73
C GLY A 264 19.59 -8.19 -7.05
N GLU A 265 19.38 -7.76 -5.81
CA GLU A 265 18.15 -7.95 -5.04
C GLU A 265 17.29 -6.69 -5.08
N LEU A 266 16.00 -6.87 -5.33
CA LEU A 266 15.00 -5.80 -5.25
C LEU A 266 14.72 -5.47 -3.79
N LEU A 267 14.75 -4.18 -3.43
CA LEU A 267 14.45 -3.77 -2.06
C LEU A 267 12.94 -3.83 -1.77
N PHE A 268 12.09 -3.60 -2.76
CA PHE A 268 10.62 -3.61 -2.64
C PHE A 268 10.00 -4.77 -3.41
N ASP A 269 8.86 -5.27 -2.95
CA ASP A 269 8.14 -6.41 -3.54
C ASP A 269 7.49 -6.04 -4.87
N TYR A 270 7.05 -4.81 -4.99
CA TYR A 270 6.58 -4.17 -6.22
C TYR A 270 6.81 -2.65 -6.15
N VAL A 271 6.55 -1.96 -7.24
CA VAL A 271 6.69 -0.50 -7.35
C VAL A 271 5.31 0.13 -7.50
N SER A 272 5.08 1.28 -6.93
CA SER A 272 3.87 2.07 -7.18
C SER A 272 4.20 3.44 -7.73
N PHE A 273 3.27 3.99 -8.53
CA PHE A 273 3.45 5.32 -9.11
C PHE A 273 2.11 5.91 -9.57
N PRO A 274 2.01 7.24 -9.70
CA PRO A 274 0.86 7.87 -10.33
C PRO A 274 0.62 7.41 -11.77
N LEU A 275 -0.65 7.41 -12.19
CA LEU A 275 -1.09 6.99 -13.52
C LEU A 275 -0.54 7.87 -14.64
N ARG A 276 -0.37 9.17 -14.37
CA ARG A 276 0.07 10.24 -15.28
C ARG A 276 -0.86 10.44 -16.47
N LEU A 277 -1.70 11.43 -16.34
CA LEU A 277 -2.72 11.79 -17.31
C LEU A 277 -2.20 12.86 -18.27
N LYS A 278 -2.14 12.55 -19.56
CA LYS A 278 -1.76 13.50 -20.61
C LYS A 278 -2.99 14.18 -21.15
N GLU A 279 -3.00 15.50 -21.19
CA GLU A 279 -4.08 16.32 -21.72
C GLU A 279 -4.22 16.16 -23.24
N VAL A 280 -5.46 16.03 -23.72
CA VAL A 280 -5.80 16.15 -25.16
C VAL A 280 -6.24 17.59 -25.41
N ILE A 281 -5.31 18.41 -25.89
CA ILE A 281 -5.48 19.89 -25.95
C ILE A 281 -6.69 20.30 -26.78
N GLU A 282 -7.02 19.57 -27.83
CA GLU A 282 -8.14 19.84 -28.73
C GLU A 282 -9.51 19.50 -28.13
N GLU A 283 -9.51 18.71 -27.06
CA GLU A 283 -10.72 18.24 -26.38
C GLU A 283 -10.71 18.64 -24.89
N PRO A 284 -11.28 19.77 -24.50
CA PRO A 284 -11.23 20.24 -23.11
C PRO A 284 -11.65 19.18 -22.09
N GLN A 285 -10.89 19.06 -21.00
CA GLN A 285 -11.04 18.07 -19.92
C GLN A 285 -10.80 16.60 -20.33
N LYS A 286 -10.46 16.31 -21.59
CA LYS A 286 -10.06 14.97 -22.01
C LYS A 286 -8.58 14.71 -21.72
N VAL A 287 -8.28 13.44 -21.44
CA VAL A 287 -6.90 12.95 -21.24
C VAL A 287 -6.71 11.63 -21.95
N GLU A 288 -5.45 11.32 -22.22
CA GLU A 288 -4.98 10.02 -22.69
C GLU A 288 -3.84 9.52 -21.82
N LEU A 289 -3.48 8.25 -21.96
CA LEU A 289 -2.30 7.65 -21.34
C LEU A 289 -1.22 7.44 -22.39
N GLU A 290 0.03 7.77 -22.05
CA GLU A 290 1.17 7.69 -22.96
C GLU A 290 2.38 7.06 -22.27
N ILE A 291 3.07 6.14 -22.98
CA ILE A 291 4.33 5.56 -22.50
C ILE A 291 5.41 6.64 -22.46
N GLY A 292 6.05 6.78 -21.30
CA GLY A 292 7.12 7.76 -21.12
C GLY A 292 6.65 9.18 -20.82
N TYR A 293 5.35 9.40 -20.64
CA TYR A 293 4.85 10.70 -20.23
C TYR A 293 5.34 11.03 -18.81
N TYR A 294 6.06 12.13 -18.67
CA TYR A 294 6.77 12.55 -17.46
C TYR A 294 7.57 11.39 -16.80
N ASP A 295 7.31 11.16 -15.54
CA ASP A 295 7.93 10.14 -14.71
C ASP A 295 7.13 8.82 -14.67
N GLY A 296 6.16 8.64 -15.56
CA GLY A 296 5.44 7.37 -15.73
C GLY A 296 6.40 6.20 -15.95
N ILE A 297 6.23 5.12 -15.18
CA ILE A 297 7.18 3.98 -15.11
C ILE A 297 6.88 2.85 -16.09
N TYR A 298 5.90 3.00 -16.96
CA TYR A 298 5.56 2.01 -17.98
C TYR A 298 6.79 1.60 -18.79
N GLN A 299 7.06 0.29 -18.86
CA GLN A 299 8.22 -0.32 -19.51
C GLN A 299 9.59 0.04 -18.90
N LYS A 300 9.61 0.67 -17.72
CA LYS A 300 10.84 1.13 -17.06
C LYS A 300 11.18 0.41 -15.77
N THR A 301 10.32 -0.51 -15.25
CA THR A 301 10.62 -1.21 -14.02
C THR A 301 11.86 -2.10 -14.18
N VAL A 302 12.68 -2.14 -13.13
CA VAL A 302 13.91 -2.93 -13.10
C VAL A 302 13.64 -4.34 -12.59
N GLY A 303 14.49 -5.31 -12.96
CA GLY A 303 14.44 -6.68 -12.49
C GLY A 303 15.44 -6.98 -11.39
N GLY A 304 15.36 -8.18 -10.85
CA GLY A 304 16.22 -8.69 -9.79
C GLY A 304 15.61 -9.88 -9.08
N VAL A 305 16.19 -10.24 -7.93
CA VAL A 305 15.61 -11.20 -6.99
C VAL A 305 14.64 -10.44 -6.08
N ALA A 306 13.38 -10.84 -6.09
CA ALA A 306 12.37 -10.25 -5.21
C ALA A 306 12.62 -10.64 -3.74
N PRO A 307 12.13 -9.88 -2.74
CA PRO A 307 12.27 -10.21 -1.33
C PRO A 307 11.76 -11.61 -0.96
N SER A 308 10.77 -12.12 -1.67
CA SER A 308 10.26 -13.49 -1.55
C SER A 308 11.07 -14.55 -2.29
N GLY A 309 12.25 -14.21 -2.84
CA GLY A 309 13.24 -15.15 -3.41
C GLY A 309 13.03 -15.54 -4.89
N TRP A 310 11.94 -15.15 -5.55
CA TRP A 310 11.77 -15.39 -6.98
C TRP A 310 12.46 -14.31 -7.82
N THR A 311 13.00 -14.72 -8.98
CA THR A 311 13.67 -13.80 -9.91
C THR A 311 12.70 -13.27 -10.95
N CYS A 312 12.85 -12.00 -11.32
CA CYS A 312 12.10 -11.40 -12.41
C CYS A 312 12.99 -10.53 -13.31
N GLU A 313 12.62 -10.48 -14.57
CA GLU A 313 13.23 -9.57 -15.55
C GLU A 313 12.82 -8.10 -15.27
N ARG A 314 11.59 -7.92 -14.80
CA ARG A 314 11.00 -6.63 -14.43
C ARG A 314 10.06 -6.79 -13.24
N SER A 315 10.11 -5.83 -12.31
CA SER A 315 9.22 -5.79 -11.16
C SER A 315 7.77 -5.55 -11.58
N LEU A 316 6.86 -6.13 -10.82
CA LEU A 316 5.44 -5.75 -10.88
C LEU A 316 5.27 -4.31 -10.39
N PHE A 317 4.23 -3.62 -10.88
CA PHE A 317 3.94 -2.27 -10.41
C PHE A 317 2.44 -1.94 -10.40
N LEU A 318 2.05 -1.05 -9.50
CA LEU A 318 0.74 -0.42 -9.48
C LEU A 318 0.84 1.00 -10.02
N VAL A 319 -0.19 1.42 -10.74
CA VAL A 319 -0.44 2.83 -11.00
C VAL A 319 -1.76 3.24 -10.36
N GLU A 320 -1.78 4.42 -9.73
CA GLU A 320 -2.93 4.91 -9.00
C GLU A 320 -3.33 6.32 -9.43
N PHE A 321 -4.58 6.69 -9.18
CA PHE A 321 -5.01 8.09 -9.27
C PHE A 321 -4.48 8.83 -8.03
N ASP A 322 -3.41 9.58 -8.18
CA ASP A 322 -2.75 10.23 -7.06
C ASP A 322 -3.35 11.60 -6.71
N ASN A 323 -3.08 12.05 -5.48
CA ASN A 323 -3.47 13.35 -4.96
C ASN A 323 -2.23 14.15 -4.53
N PHE A 324 -1.88 15.15 -5.30
CA PHE A 324 -0.74 16.04 -5.05
C PHE A 324 -1.14 17.53 -5.14
N GLY A 325 -2.43 17.83 -5.22
CA GLY A 325 -2.99 19.17 -5.15
C GLY A 325 -3.54 19.70 -6.46
N ILE A 326 -3.54 21.03 -6.56
CA ILE A 326 -4.06 21.76 -7.72
C ILE A 326 -3.07 22.83 -8.16
N SER A 327 -2.99 23.08 -9.45
CA SER A 327 -2.18 24.16 -10.01
C SER A 327 -2.87 25.52 -9.88
N LYS A 328 -2.14 26.57 -10.23
CA LYS A 328 -2.71 27.92 -10.37
C LYS A 328 -3.54 28.08 -11.63
N HIS A 329 -3.38 27.19 -12.62
CA HIS A 329 -4.00 27.19 -13.94
C HIS A 329 -5.12 26.14 -14.00
N ARG A 330 -6.21 26.38 -13.27
CA ARG A 330 -7.34 25.47 -13.20
C ARG A 330 -8.17 25.53 -14.48
N ASP A 331 -8.61 24.37 -14.96
CA ASP A 331 -9.41 24.19 -16.18
C ASP A 331 -8.72 24.67 -17.46
N GLU A 332 -7.39 24.88 -17.39
CA GLU A 332 -6.55 25.25 -18.52
C GLU A 332 -5.55 24.11 -18.81
N PRO A 333 -5.21 23.85 -20.08
CA PRO A 333 -4.17 22.89 -20.40
C PRO A 333 -2.80 23.39 -19.90
N ASN A 334 -2.03 22.48 -19.29
CA ASN A 334 -0.72 22.82 -18.78
C ASN A 334 0.27 21.69 -19.04
N TRP A 335 0.83 21.68 -20.23
CA TRP A 335 1.84 20.71 -20.67
C TRP A 335 3.23 20.86 -19.98
N LYS A 336 3.38 21.84 -19.09
CA LYS A 336 4.67 22.12 -18.41
C LYS A 336 4.82 21.38 -17.07
N ASP A 337 3.75 20.83 -16.57
CA ASP A 337 3.74 20.06 -15.33
C ASP A 337 2.83 18.83 -15.47
N HIS A 338 2.82 18.00 -14.43
CA HIS A 338 2.10 16.72 -14.44
C HIS A 338 0.62 16.82 -14.00
N TYR A 339 0.07 18.02 -13.86
CA TYR A 339 -1.34 18.21 -13.60
C TYR A 339 -2.18 17.93 -14.85
N ALA A 340 -3.36 17.34 -14.68
CA ALA A 340 -4.34 17.19 -15.72
C ALA A 340 -5.35 18.34 -15.64
N TRP A 341 -5.34 19.26 -16.63
CA TRP A 341 -6.20 20.45 -16.66
C TRP A 341 -6.11 21.27 -15.37
N GLY A 342 -4.93 21.31 -14.77
CA GLY A 342 -4.65 22.04 -13.53
C GLY A 342 -5.03 21.32 -12.25
N TYR A 343 -5.37 20.04 -12.29
CA TYR A 343 -5.73 19.22 -11.14
C TYR A 343 -4.83 17.98 -11.02
N ASP A 344 -4.66 17.48 -9.78
CA ASP A 344 -4.16 16.13 -9.59
C ASP A 344 -5.14 15.09 -10.17
N GLU A 345 -4.66 13.88 -10.34
CA GLU A 345 -5.36 12.85 -11.10
C GLU A 345 -6.72 12.51 -10.50
N ILE A 346 -6.80 12.32 -9.18
CA ILE A 346 -8.08 11.98 -8.54
C ILE A 346 -9.06 13.16 -8.50
N THR A 347 -8.56 14.39 -8.34
CA THR A 347 -9.41 15.58 -8.38
C THR A 347 -9.95 15.80 -9.77
N TRP A 348 -9.11 15.72 -10.81
CA TRP A 348 -9.57 15.77 -12.20
C TRP A 348 -10.64 14.70 -12.46
N PHE A 349 -10.36 13.44 -12.10
CA PHE A 349 -11.28 12.33 -12.29
C PHE A 349 -12.63 12.57 -11.58
N SER A 350 -12.59 13.03 -10.33
CA SER A 350 -13.79 13.33 -9.54
C SER A 350 -14.69 14.41 -10.16
N LYS A 351 -14.12 15.36 -10.91
CA LYS A 351 -14.83 16.44 -11.58
C LYS A 351 -15.55 16.01 -12.86
N GLN A 352 -15.13 14.88 -13.44
CA GLN A 352 -15.72 14.43 -14.71
C GLN A 352 -17.18 13.96 -14.53
N PRO A 353 -18.01 14.01 -15.60
CA PRO A 353 -19.33 13.38 -15.60
C PRO A 353 -19.25 11.87 -15.33
N GLU A 354 -20.25 11.29 -14.67
CA GLU A 354 -20.27 9.88 -14.28
C GLU A 354 -20.02 8.94 -15.48
N ALA A 355 -20.71 9.18 -16.60
CA ALA A 355 -20.53 8.38 -17.81
C ALA A 355 -19.07 8.36 -18.28
N TYR A 356 -18.39 9.53 -18.28
CA TYR A 356 -17.01 9.63 -18.71
C TYR A 356 -16.05 8.99 -17.68
N ARG A 357 -16.33 9.10 -16.37
CA ARG A 357 -15.54 8.39 -15.37
C ARG A 357 -15.58 6.89 -15.58
N ASN A 358 -16.76 6.33 -15.85
CA ASN A 358 -16.94 4.90 -16.10
C ASN A 358 -16.20 4.46 -17.38
N GLU A 359 -16.35 5.20 -18.47
CA GLU A 359 -15.61 4.98 -19.72
C GLU A 359 -14.10 5.05 -19.50
N PHE A 360 -13.62 6.05 -18.76
CA PHE A 360 -12.19 6.23 -18.49
C PHE A 360 -11.60 5.11 -17.64
N LEU A 361 -12.34 4.56 -16.68
CA LEU A 361 -11.86 3.39 -15.91
C LEU A 361 -11.65 2.16 -16.80
N HIS A 362 -12.59 1.87 -17.71
CA HIS A 362 -12.42 0.79 -18.70
C HIS A 362 -11.21 1.06 -19.60
N TYR A 363 -11.10 2.29 -20.12
CA TYR A 363 -9.97 2.69 -20.97
C TYR A 363 -8.64 2.53 -20.22
N ALA A 364 -8.50 3.11 -19.03
CA ALA A 364 -7.26 3.07 -18.26
C ALA A 364 -6.85 1.64 -17.89
N TYR A 365 -7.80 0.81 -17.44
CA TYR A 365 -7.54 -0.58 -17.12
C TYR A 365 -7.02 -1.38 -18.32
N GLN A 366 -7.70 -1.27 -19.46
CA GLN A 366 -7.29 -1.96 -20.68
C GLN A 366 -5.96 -1.43 -21.23
N TRP A 367 -5.76 -0.11 -21.16
CA TRP A 367 -4.54 0.53 -21.62
C TRP A 367 -3.33 0.06 -20.81
N VAL A 368 -3.40 0.09 -19.46
CA VAL A 368 -2.32 -0.36 -18.58
C VAL A 368 -1.97 -1.82 -18.88
N LYS A 369 -2.97 -2.70 -18.92
CA LYS A 369 -2.78 -4.14 -19.20
C LYS A 369 -2.11 -4.41 -20.55
N LYS A 370 -2.44 -3.59 -21.58
CA LYS A 370 -1.89 -3.71 -22.94
C LYS A 370 -0.49 -3.08 -23.04
N ALA A 371 -0.27 -1.92 -22.40
CA ALA A 371 0.97 -1.16 -22.49
C ALA A 371 2.13 -1.85 -21.76
N ASP A 372 1.85 -2.48 -20.62
CA ASP A 372 2.86 -3.17 -19.81
C ASP A 372 2.26 -4.35 -19.02
N PRO A 373 2.66 -5.60 -19.35
CA PRO A 373 2.12 -6.80 -18.69
C PRO A 373 2.54 -6.94 -17.21
N TYR A 374 3.46 -6.11 -16.73
CA TYR A 374 3.86 -6.06 -15.32
C TYR A 374 3.08 -5.02 -14.51
N GLY A 375 2.27 -4.19 -15.18
CA GLY A 375 1.51 -3.09 -14.60
C GLY A 375 0.07 -3.44 -14.27
N PHE A 376 -0.42 -2.88 -13.17
CA PHE A 376 -1.83 -3.01 -12.72
C PHE A 376 -2.38 -1.63 -12.39
N LEU A 377 -3.64 -1.40 -12.75
CA LEU A 377 -4.38 -0.20 -12.32
C LEU A 377 -4.93 -0.45 -10.92
N GLN A 378 -4.50 0.36 -9.95
CA GLN A 378 -5.16 0.43 -8.65
C GLN A 378 -6.41 1.27 -8.77
N MET A 379 -7.58 0.66 -8.56
CA MET A 379 -8.85 1.35 -8.72
C MET A 379 -9.02 2.47 -7.70
N PRO A 380 -9.63 3.61 -8.09
CA PRO A 380 -9.94 4.69 -7.15
C PRO A 380 -11.20 4.32 -6.34
N GLY A 381 -11.03 4.00 -5.07
CA GLY A 381 -12.14 3.75 -4.14
C GLY A 381 -12.51 4.99 -3.36
N SER A 382 -11.62 5.45 -2.47
CA SER A 382 -11.79 6.69 -1.72
C SER A 382 -10.44 7.40 -1.56
N ARG A 383 -10.41 8.70 -1.88
CA ARG A 383 -9.21 9.51 -1.76
C ARG A 383 -9.56 10.99 -1.52
N ILE A 384 -8.68 11.71 -0.85
CA ILE A 384 -8.80 13.17 -0.67
C ILE A 384 -8.71 13.84 -2.02
N ILE A 385 -9.55 14.84 -2.24
CA ILE A 385 -9.55 15.71 -3.43
C ILE A 385 -9.46 17.17 -3.03
N THR A 386 -8.90 18.00 -3.90
CA THR A 386 -8.61 19.40 -3.60
C THR A 386 -9.49 20.34 -4.44
N GLY A 387 -10.06 21.39 -3.80
CA GLY A 387 -10.80 22.44 -4.51
C GLY A 387 -12.16 22.02 -5.09
N ALA A 388 -12.78 20.97 -4.56
CA ALA A 388 -14.13 20.51 -4.89
C ALA A 388 -15.11 20.79 -3.74
N GLU A 389 -16.41 20.62 -4.00
CA GLU A 389 -17.47 20.79 -2.97
C GLU A 389 -17.36 19.79 -1.82
N THR A 390 -16.77 18.61 -2.10
CA THR A 390 -16.47 17.60 -1.10
C THR A 390 -14.97 17.41 -1.04
N ASN A 391 -14.43 17.13 0.15
CA ASN A 391 -13.00 16.92 0.33
C ASN A 391 -12.56 15.50 -0.05
N ARG A 392 -13.48 14.63 -0.49
CA ARG A 392 -13.20 13.23 -0.76
C ARG A 392 -13.98 12.70 -1.96
N TYR A 393 -13.28 12.04 -2.87
CA TYR A 393 -13.86 11.15 -3.86
C TYR A 393 -14.26 9.82 -3.20
N ARG A 394 -15.40 9.25 -3.59
CA ARG A 394 -15.87 7.92 -3.21
C ARG A 394 -16.46 7.19 -4.40
N ALA A 395 -15.97 5.98 -4.70
CA ALA A 395 -16.49 5.15 -5.79
C ALA A 395 -17.87 4.55 -5.51
N ASN A 396 -18.30 4.57 -4.25
CA ASN A 396 -19.57 4.03 -3.77
C ASN A 396 -20.73 4.45 -4.66
N THR A 397 -21.71 3.58 -4.82
CA THR A 397 -22.98 3.92 -5.43
C THR A 397 -23.65 5.05 -4.63
N ARG A 398 -24.04 6.12 -5.33
CA ARG A 398 -24.70 7.27 -4.70
C ARG A 398 -26.06 6.85 -4.15
N GLY A 399 -26.31 7.11 -2.87
CA GLY A 399 -27.54 6.75 -2.20
C GLY A 399 -27.62 7.28 -0.76
N PRO A 400 -28.65 6.90 -0.01
CA PRO A 400 -28.81 7.37 1.38
C PRO A 400 -27.61 7.09 2.29
N ASN A 401 -26.94 5.95 2.10
CA ASN A 401 -25.77 5.54 2.90
C ASN A 401 -24.48 6.23 2.44
N CYS A 402 -24.39 6.68 1.20
CA CYS A 402 -23.29 7.46 0.66
C CYS A 402 -23.78 8.56 -0.29
N PRO A 403 -24.30 9.68 0.24
CA PRO A 403 -24.86 10.79 -0.58
C PRO A 403 -23.82 11.44 -1.51
N THR A 404 -22.55 11.37 -1.15
CA THR A 404 -21.41 11.91 -1.91
C THR A 404 -20.77 10.91 -2.86
N GLY A 405 -21.31 9.68 -2.93
CA GLY A 405 -20.83 8.63 -3.83
C GLY A 405 -20.85 9.08 -5.30
N LYS A 406 -19.86 8.63 -6.04
CA LYS A 406 -19.65 8.98 -7.47
C LYS A 406 -20.08 7.85 -8.41
N SER A 407 -20.58 6.72 -7.88
CA SER A 407 -21.20 5.60 -8.60
C SER A 407 -20.28 4.83 -9.56
N GLN A 408 -18.99 4.66 -9.22
CA GLN A 408 -18.07 3.81 -9.98
C GLN A 408 -18.03 2.37 -9.47
N GLU A 409 -18.68 2.04 -8.37
CA GLU A 409 -18.69 0.71 -7.74
C GLU A 409 -19.01 -0.42 -8.73
N ASN A 410 -20.12 -0.28 -9.48
CA ASN A 410 -20.55 -1.28 -10.45
C ASN A 410 -19.56 -1.42 -11.62
N THR A 411 -19.01 -0.32 -12.10
CA THR A 411 -18.02 -0.31 -13.17
C THR A 411 -16.73 -1.02 -12.75
N ILE A 412 -16.25 -0.79 -11.52
CA ILE A 412 -15.07 -1.50 -10.97
C ILE A 412 -15.37 -2.99 -10.87
N LYS A 413 -16.54 -3.38 -10.38
CA LYS A 413 -16.97 -4.77 -10.29
C LYS A 413 -16.97 -5.45 -11.66
N GLU A 414 -17.61 -4.81 -12.65
CA GLU A 414 -17.67 -5.30 -14.02
C GLU A 414 -16.28 -5.49 -14.65
N ILE A 415 -15.37 -4.51 -14.47
CA ILE A 415 -14.00 -4.60 -14.98
C ILE A 415 -13.26 -5.80 -14.37
N TRP A 416 -13.49 -6.12 -13.11
CA TRP A 416 -12.81 -7.20 -12.42
C TRP A 416 -13.44 -8.59 -12.64
N GLU A 417 -14.69 -8.66 -13.06
CA GLU A 417 -15.39 -9.92 -13.37
C GLU A 417 -15.17 -10.37 -14.83
N ASN A 418 -14.70 -9.45 -15.73
CA ASN A 418 -14.40 -9.72 -17.15
C ASN A 418 -12.87 -9.80 -17.41
#